data_7f7ca37e3c844d4304ca555b992ddf9e
#
_entry.id   7f7ca37e3c844d4304ca555b992ddf9e
#
_cell.length_a   1.000
_cell.length_b   1.000
_cell.length_c   1.000
_cell.angle_alpha   90.00
_cell.angle_beta   90.00
_cell.angle_gamma   90.00
#
_symmetry.space_group_name_H-M   'P 1'
#
loop_
_entity.id
_entity.type
_entity.pdbx_description
1 polymer ?
#
loop_
_entity_poly.entity_id
_entity_poly.type
_entity_poly.pdbx_seq_one_letter_code
_entity_poly.pdbx_strand_id
1 'polypeptide(L)'
;MKFTAAQIAGILEGEVMGNPEAEVFKLSKIEEGTEGSLTFLANPKYTNYIYSTKATVTIVNNTFEPEQEITTTLIKVEDAYKSFSKLLEYYNQVKLMKSGIEQPSVISDGVTYGSDLYLGSFCYVGKNVTIGKNVKIYPNSFIGDNVTIGDDCVFFAGVRIYSETVIGN
;
A
#
# COMPACT_ATOMS: atom_id res chain seq x y z
N MET A 1 7.80 -5.84 2.33
CA MET A 1 8.19 -5.14 1.09
C MET A 1 9.30 -4.19 1.46
N LYS A 2 10.35 -4.09 0.66
CA LYS A 2 11.47 -3.18 0.92
C LYS A 2 11.50 -2.11 -0.17
N PHE A 3 11.86 -0.90 0.21
CA PHE A 3 12.08 0.22 -0.71
C PHE A 3 13.40 0.89 -0.39
N THR A 4 14.10 1.38 -1.42
CA THR A 4 15.26 2.24 -1.22
C THR A 4 14.84 3.71 -1.04
N ALA A 5 15.71 4.53 -0.45
CA ALA A 5 15.47 5.97 -0.33
C ALA A 5 15.24 6.62 -1.71
N ALA A 6 15.98 6.20 -2.73
CA ALA A 6 15.81 6.67 -4.11
C ALA A 6 14.42 6.33 -4.67
N GLN A 7 13.91 5.13 -4.44
CA GLN A 7 12.57 4.73 -4.89
C GLN A 7 11.48 5.56 -4.20
N ILE A 8 11.60 5.79 -2.90
CA ILE A 8 10.65 6.61 -2.14
C ILE A 8 10.70 8.06 -2.62
N ALA A 9 11.89 8.62 -2.81
CA ALA A 9 12.05 9.97 -3.34
C ALA A 9 11.39 10.12 -4.72
N GLY A 10 11.54 9.12 -5.61
CA GLY A 10 10.86 9.11 -6.91
C GLY A 10 9.33 9.11 -6.80
N ILE A 11 8.75 8.36 -5.87
CA ILE A 11 7.29 8.35 -5.61
C ILE A 11 6.79 9.70 -5.07
N LEU A 12 7.61 10.34 -4.23
CA LEU A 12 7.26 11.58 -3.55
C LEU A 12 7.69 12.86 -4.29
N GLU A 13 8.38 12.71 -5.43
CA GLU A 13 8.97 13.82 -6.19
C GLU A 13 9.93 14.65 -5.32
N GLY A 14 10.68 13.95 -4.46
CA GLY A 14 11.61 14.54 -3.50
C GLY A 14 13.07 14.32 -3.87
N GLU A 15 13.97 14.94 -3.11
CA GLU A 15 15.42 14.85 -3.25
C GLU A 15 16.04 14.06 -2.10
N VAL A 16 16.98 13.15 -2.41
CA VAL A 16 17.70 12.37 -1.39
C VAL A 16 18.95 13.11 -0.94
N MET A 17 19.12 13.31 0.36
CA MET A 17 20.35 13.75 1.00
C MET A 17 20.90 12.65 1.89
N GLY A 18 21.99 12.02 1.49
CA GLY A 18 22.60 10.88 2.15
C GLY A 18 22.71 9.67 1.24
N ASN A 19 22.43 8.48 1.76
CA ASN A 19 22.55 7.22 1.00
C ASN A 19 21.26 6.90 0.19
N PRO A 20 21.26 6.99 -1.15
CA PRO A 20 20.09 6.68 -1.97
C PRO A 20 19.69 5.18 -1.94
N GLU A 21 20.65 4.31 -1.63
CA GLU A 21 20.43 2.86 -1.53
C GLU A 21 19.99 2.41 -0.12
N ALA A 22 19.79 3.35 0.81
CA ALA A 22 19.32 3.04 2.16
C ALA A 22 17.94 2.34 2.11
N GLU A 23 17.88 1.11 2.60
CA GLU A 23 16.67 0.29 2.55
C GLU A 23 15.78 0.49 3.78
N VAL A 24 14.48 0.60 3.53
CA VAL A 24 13.45 0.64 4.58
C VAL A 24 12.37 -0.39 4.30
N PHE A 25 11.81 -0.95 5.37
CA PHE A 25 10.76 -1.99 5.29
C PHE A 25 9.68 -1.86 6.37
N LYS A 26 9.77 -0.84 7.21
CA LYS A 26 8.79 -0.52 8.25
C LYS A 26 8.67 0.98 8.45
N LEU A 27 7.53 1.40 8.98
CA LEU A 27 7.26 2.79 9.37
C LEU A 27 7.39 2.91 10.88
N SER A 28 7.84 4.07 11.37
CA SER A 28 7.91 4.36 12.80
C SER A 28 7.64 5.84 13.06
N LYS A 29 7.32 6.19 14.29
CA LYS A 29 7.42 7.57 14.75
C LYS A 29 8.90 7.95 14.85
N ILE A 30 9.18 9.25 14.75
CA ILE A 30 10.57 9.75 14.71
C ILE A 30 11.32 9.41 16.00
N GLU A 31 10.65 9.47 17.14
CA GLU A 31 11.22 9.13 18.47
C GLU A 31 11.45 7.63 18.66
N GLU A 32 10.76 6.79 17.89
CA GLU A 32 10.84 5.32 17.97
C GLU A 32 11.64 4.72 16.79
N GLY A 33 12.31 5.56 16.01
CA GLY A 33 13.07 5.15 14.83
C GLY A 33 14.14 4.12 15.14
N THR A 34 14.21 3.08 14.31
CA THR A 34 15.22 2.03 14.37
C THR A 34 15.73 1.72 12.97
N GLU A 35 16.81 0.97 12.84
CA GLU A 35 17.33 0.53 11.55
C GLU A 35 16.24 -0.14 10.69
N GLY A 36 16.21 0.19 9.40
CA GLY A 36 15.20 -0.26 8.44
C GLY A 36 13.87 0.47 8.56
N SER A 37 13.75 1.50 9.40
CA SER A 37 12.53 2.30 9.48
C SER A 37 12.61 3.57 8.64
N LEU A 38 11.43 3.93 8.11
CA LEU A 38 11.11 5.22 7.53
C LEU A 38 10.28 6.03 8.52
N THR A 39 10.64 7.27 8.72
CA THR A 39 9.89 8.22 9.54
C THR A 39 9.73 9.56 8.81
N PHE A 40 9.03 10.51 9.41
CA PHE A 40 8.90 11.87 8.87
C PHE A 40 8.94 12.92 9.96
N LEU A 41 9.38 14.13 9.60
CA LEU A 41 9.41 15.32 10.45
C LEU A 41 8.63 16.43 9.73
N ALA A 42 7.37 16.64 10.12
CA ALA A 42 6.54 17.73 9.61
C ALA A 42 6.28 18.81 10.67
N ASN A 43 6.26 18.43 11.96
CA ASN A 43 5.98 19.36 13.04
C ASN A 43 7.28 19.80 13.72
N PRO A 44 7.60 21.11 13.77
CA PRO A 44 8.82 21.63 14.39
C PRO A 44 9.03 21.24 15.85
N LYS A 45 7.99 20.90 16.58
CA LYS A 45 8.08 20.42 17.97
C LYS A 45 8.90 19.14 18.13
N TYR A 46 8.99 18.36 17.05
CA TYR A 46 9.72 17.08 17.02
C TYR A 46 11.11 17.20 16.41
N THR A 47 11.58 18.41 16.06
CA THR A 47 12.90 18.61 15.41
C THR A 47 14.05 18.00 16.21
N ASN A 48 14.03 18.08 17.53
CA ASN A 48 15.09 17.52 18.34
C ASN A 48 15.28 16.00 18.16
N TYR A 49 14.23 15.28 17.79
CA TYR A 49 14.31 13.83 17.59
C TYR A 49 15.06 13.43 16.32
N ILE A 50 15.21 14.33 15.33
CA ILE A 50 15.97 14.01 14.11
C ILE A 50 17.44 13.75 14.39
N TYR A 51 17.99 14.38 15.44
CA TYR A 51 19.39 14.22 15.86
C TYR A 51 19.65 12.97 16.71
N SER A 52 18.59 12.33 17.20
CA SER A 52 18.68 11.13 18.04
C SER A 52 18.01 9.89 17.46
N THR A 53 17.20 10.06 16.41
CA THR A 53 16.53 8.93 15.77
C THR A 53 17.53 7.94 15.18
N LYS A 54 17.21 6.66 15.26
CA LYS A 54 17.92 5.57 14.57
C LYS A 54 17.19 5.11 13.32
N ALA A 55 16.22 5.91 12.83
CA ALA A 55 15.55 5.64 11.57
C ALA A 55 16.55 5.71 10.42
N THR A 56 16.44 4.78 9.49
CA THR A 56 17.32 4.74 8.30
C THR A 56 17.03 5.89 7.35
N VAL A 57 15.75 6.24 7.19
CA VAL A 57 15.32 7.34 6.29
C VAL A 57 14.30 8.22 7.02
N THR A 58 14.44 9.54 6.85
CA THR A 58 13.50 10.54 7.38
C THR A 58 13.03 11.48 6.27
N ILE A 59 11.71 11.59 6.09
CA ILE A 59 11.10 12.57 5.17
C ILE A 59 11.01 13.91 5.90
N VAL A 60 11.49 14.98 5.26
CA VAL A 60 11.51 16.34 5.82
C VAL A 60 11.02 17.35 4.79
N ASN A 61 10.59 18.53 5.23
CA ASN A 61 10.29 19.63 4.32
C ASN A 61 11.56 20.16 3.63
N ASN A 62 11.44 20.68 2.42
CA ASN A 62 12.56 21.29 1.66
C ASN A 62 13.24 22.42 2.45
N THR A 63 12.48 23.11 3.31
CA THR A 63 13.00 24.20 4.15
C THR A 63 13.77 23.73 5.37
N PHE A 64 13.81 22.42 5.63
CA PHE A 64 14.55 21.89 6.77
C PHE A 64 16.05 21.92 6.50
N GLU A 65 16.77 22.63 7.37
CA GLU A 65 18.22 22.66 7.40
C GLU A 65 18.69 22.13 8.77
N PRO A 66 19.53 21.08 8.79
CA PRO A 66 20.01 20.52 10.04
C PRO A 66 21.01 21.48 10.72
N GLU A 67 20.82 21.74 12.01
CA GLU A 67 21.73 22.56 12.82
C GLU A 67 22.89 21.71 13.42
N GLN A 68 22.75 20.40 13.40
CA GLN A 68 23.73 19.44 13.93
C GLN A 68 23.90 18.27 12.94
N GLU A 69 24.91 17.47 13.15
CA GLU A 69 25.11 16.25 12.37
C GLU A 69 23.94 15.27 12.54
N ILE A 70 23.48 14.70 11.43
CA ILE A 70 22.39 13.71 11.38
C ILE A 70 22.93 12.40 10.81
N THR A 71 22.43 11.29 11.32
CA THR A 71 22.81 9.94 10.89
C THR A 71 21.82 9.31 9.91
N THR A 72 20.60 9.82 9.87
CA THR A 72 19.52 9.34 8.97
C THR A 72 19.68 9.92 7.58
N THR A 73 19.34 9.13 6.55
CA THR A 73 19.20 9.66 5.18
C THR A 73 17.93 10.50 5.09
N LEU A 74 18.04 11.72 4.55
CA LEU A 74 16.87 12.58 4.37
C LEU A 74 16.27 12.42 2.98
N ILE A 75 14.93 12.53 2.90
CA ILE A 75 14.20 12.80 1.66
C ILE A 75 13.52 14.15 1.84
N LYS A 76 14.04 15.16 1.13
CA LYS A 76 13.48 16.51 1.12
C LYS A 76 12.29 16.58 0.16
N VAL A 77 11.15 17.06 0.64
CA VAL A 77 9.89 17.20 -0.11
C VAL A 77 9.23 18.56 0.18
N GLU A 78 8.30 18.98 -0.65
CA GLU A 78 7.59 20.24 -0.45
C GLU A 78 6.80 20.26 0.88
N ASP A 79 6.08 19.16 1.18
CA ASP A 79 5.27 18.99 2.39
C ASP A 79 5.44 17.56 2.91
N ALA A 80 6.19 17.40 4.00
CA ALA A 80 6.50 16.10 4.58
C ALA A 80 5.26 15.35 5.09
N TYR A 81 4.22 16.05 5.57
CA TYR A 81 2.99 15.43 6.05
C TYR A 81 2.16 14.87 4.90
N LYS A 82 1.94 15.67 3.85
CA LYS A 82 1.21 15.22 2.64
C LYS A 82 1.96 14.10 1.94
N SER A 83 3.27 14.23 1.81
CA SER A 83 4.11 13.20 1.18
C SER A 83 4.06 11.89 1.94
N PHE A 84 4.08 11.92 3.27
CA PHE A 84 3.94 10.70 4.07
C PHE A 84 2.55 10.06 3.89
N SER A 85 1.48 10.84 3.83
CA SER A 85 0.12 10.35 3.53
C SER A 85 0.04 9.72 2.14
N LYS A 86 0.60 10.36 1.11
CA LYS A 86 0.70 9.83 -0.27
C LYS A 86 1.45 8.48 -0.29
N LEU A 87 2.54 8.38 0.48
CA LEU A 87 3.31 7.13 0.58
C LEU A 87 2.52 6.01 1.24
N LEU A 88 1.74 6.30 2.28
CA LEU A 88 0.87 5.32 2.92
C LEU A 88 -0.21 4.80 1.96
N GLU A 89 -0.82 5.68 1.18
CA GLU A 89 -1.80 5.31 0.16
C GLU A 89 -1.14 4.42 -0.91
N TYR A 90 0.01 4.82 -1.44
CA TYR A 90 0.79 4.02 -2.39
C TYR A 90 1.13 2.64 -1.84
N TYR A 91 1.63 2.56 -0.59
CA TYR A 91 1.95 1.30 0.07
C TYR A 91 0.73 0.38 0.19
N ASN A 92 -0.43 0.94 0.54
CA ASN A 92 -1.68 0.18 0.62
C ASN A 92 -2.14 -0.31 -0.75
N GLN A 93 -2.05 0.54 -1.79
CA GLN A 93 -2.37 0.14 -3.17
C GLN A 93 -1.47 -1.01 -3.65
N VAL A 94 -0.15 -0.89 -3.48
CA VAL A 94 0.81 -1.95 -3.87
C VAL A 94 0.55 -3.25 -3.10
N LYS A 95 0.16 -3.17 -1.83
CA LYS A 95 -0.19 -4.34 -1.02
C LYS A 95 -1.46 -5.04 -1.51
N LEU A 96 -2.38 -4.29 -2.13
CA LEU A 96 -3.61 -4.79 -2.74
C LEU A 96 -3.40 -5.28 -4.18
N MET A 97 -2.25 -5.01 -4.82
CA MET A 97 -1.92 -5.48 -6.17
C MET A 97 -1.63 -6.98 -6.23
N LYS A 98 -2.63 -7.78 -5.86
CA LYS A 98 -2.60 -9.22 -6.08
C LYS A 98 -3.31 -9.56 -7.38
N SER A 99 -2.87 -10.61 -8.07
CA SER A 99 -3.54 -11.20 -9.22
C SER A 99 -3.44 -12.72 -9.18
N GLY A 100 -4.31 -13.40 -9.93
CA GLY A 100 -4.34 -14.85 -9.99
C GLY A 100 -5.36 -15.49 -9.07
N ILE A 101 -5.58 -16.77 -9.25
CA ILE A 101 -6.56 -17.59 -8.53
C ILE A 101 -5.84 -18.56 -7.62
N GLU A 102 -6.02 -18.39 -6.31
CA GLU A 102 -5.47 -19.28 -5.29
C GLU A 102 -6.36 -20.52 -5.14
N GLN A 103 -5.76 -21.65 -4.85
CA GLN A 103 -6.44 -22.93 -4.62
C GLN A 103 -6.36 -23.35 -3.13
N PRO A 104 -7.38 -24.08 -2.62
CA PRO A 104 -8.59 -24.51 -3.32
C PRO A 104 -9.61 -23.37 -3.39
N SER A 105 -10.22 -23.18 -4.56
CA SER A 105 -11.36 -22.29 -4.78
C SER A 105 -12.29 -22.90 -5.82
N VAL A 106 -13.57 -22.58 -5.76
CA VAL A 106 -14.59 -23.07 -6.67
C VAL A 106 -15.09 -21.94 -7.56
N ILE A 107 -14.98 -22.14 -8.86
CA ILE A 107 -15.59 -21.26 -9.87
C ILE A 107 -16.58 -22.12 -10.67
N SER A 108 -17.85 -21.77 -10.61
CA SER A 108 -18.93 -22.51 -11.26
C SER A 108 -18.99 -22.19 -12.77
N ASP A 109 -19.85 -22.94 -13.48
CA ASP A 109 -20.03 -22.77 -14.92
C ASP A 109 -20.62 -21.40 -15.27
N GLY A 110 -20.24 -20.87 -16.44
CA GLY A 110 -20.75 -19.61 -16.96
C GLY A 110 -20.14 -18.35 -16.32
N VAL A 111 -19.13 -18.49 -15.45
CA VAL A 111 -18.42 -17.34 -14.88
C VAL A 111 -17.52 -16.70 -15.94
N THR A 112 -17.59 -15.39 -16.02
CA THR A 112 -16.69 -14.56 -16.84
C THR A 112 -15.99 -13.53 -15.97
N TYR A 113 -14.70 -13.25 -16.24
CA TYR A 113 -13.94 -12.25 -15.50
C TYR A 113 -12.93 -11.51 -16.37
N GLY A 114 -12.67 -10.25 -16.00
CA GLY A 114 -11.70 -9.38 -16.67
C GLY A 114 -10.27 -9.69 -16.28
N SER A 115 -9.32 -8.89 -16.82
CA SER A 115 -7.91 -8.98 -16.48
C SER A 115 -7.66 -8.66 -15.00
N ASP A 116 -6.54 -9.16 -14.47
CA ASP A 116 -6.02 -8.85 -13.12
C ASP A 116 -6.98 -9.24 -11.96
N LEU A 117 -7.86 -10.21 -12.17
CA LEU A 117 -8.64 -10.82 -11.10
C LEU A 117 -7.69 -11.42 -10.05
N TYR A 118 -7.92 -11.13 -8.78
CA TYR A 118 -7.42 -11.91 -7.65
C TYR A 118 -8.58 -12.64 -6.98
N LEU A 119 -8.48 -13.96 -6.90
CA LEU A 119 -9.41 -14.80 -6.15
C LEU A 119 -8.60 -15.57 -5.10
N GLY A 120 -8.79 -15.22 -3.84
CA GLY A 120 -8.12 -15.87 -2.71
C GLY A 120 -8.63 -17.29 -2.47
N SER A 121 -7.87 -18.08 -1.73
CA SER A 121 -8.20 -19.47 -1.43
C SER A 121 -9.53 -19.59 -0.65
N PHE A 122 -10.19 -20.74 -0.82
CA PHE A 122 -11.49 -21.08 -0.22
C PHE A 122 -12.63 -20.12 -0.61
N CYS A 123 -12.53 -19.45 -1.75
CA CYS A 123 -13.63 -18.71 -2.32
C CYS A 123 -14.57 -19.62 -3.09
N TYR A 124 -15.85 -19.26 -3.10
CA TYR A 124 -16.87 -19.84 -3.95
C TYR A 124 -17.45 -18.77 -4.86
N VAL A 125 -17.46 -19.04 -6.17
CA VAL A 125 -18.11 -18.18 -7.18
C VAL A 125 -19.19 -19.00 -7.88
N GLY A 126 -20.43 -18.56 -7.74
CA GLY A 126 -21.63 -19.20 -8.26
C GLY A 126 -21.73 -19.14 -9.78
N LYS A 127 -22.84 -19.66 -10.31
CA LYS A 127 -23.08 -19.76 -11.76
C LYS A 127 -23.38 -18.40 -12.39
N ASN A 128 -22.94 -18.23 -13.64
CA ASN A 128 -23.24 -17.06 -14.47
C ASN A 128 -22.83 -15.72 -13.83
N VAL A 129 -21.77 -15.71 -13.02
CA VAL A 129 -21.24 -14.50 -12.42
C VAL A 129 -20.38 -13.77 -13.45
N THR A 130 -20.55 -12.45 -13.52
CA THR A 130 -19.71 -11.56 -14.35
C THR A 130 -18.87 -10.69 -13.42
N ILE A 131 -17.54 -10.72 -13.59
CA ILE A 131 -16.58 -9.95 -12.78
C ILE A 131 -15.80 -9.04 -13.72
N GLY A 132 -15.72 -7.77 -13.37
CA GLY A 132 -14.95 -6.75 -14.11
C GLY A 132 -13.44 -6.93 -14.00
N LYS A 133 -12.71 -5.94 -14.48
CA LYS A 133 -11.24 -5.89 -14.43
C LYS A 133 -10.74 -5.49 -13.05
N ASN A 134 -9.51 -5.94 -12.71
CA ASN A 134 -8.81 -5.56 -11.50
C ASN A 134 -9.59 -5.81 -10.19
N VAL A 135 -10.51 -6.77 -10.19
CA VAL A 135 -11.29 -7.13 -9.00
C VAL A 135 -10.46 -8.00 -8.05
N LYS A 136 -10.52 -7.70 -6.76
CA LYS A 136 -9.82 -8.43 -5.70
C LYS A 136 -10.83 -9.05 -4.74
N ILE A 137 -10.89 -10.38 -4.71
CA ILE A 137 -11.76 -11.14 -3.81
C ILE A 137 -10.87 -11.94 -2.86
N TYR A 138 -10.84 -11.53 -1.60
CA TYR A 138 -9.97 -12.13 -0.60
C TYR A 138 -10.54 -13.45 -0.06
N PRO A 139 -9.70 -14.30 0.59
CA PRO A 139 -10.06 -15.65 0.98
C PRO A 139 -11.38 -15.80 1.76
N ASN A 140 -12.00 -16.99 1.66
CA ASN A 140 -13.25 -17.37 2.34
C ASN A 140 -14.48 -16.55 1.94
N SER A 141 -14.44 -15.87 0.79
CA SER A 141 -15.58 -15.10 0.28
C SER A 141 -16.54 -15.98 -0.51
N PHE A 142 -17.82 -15.61 -0.50
CA PHE A 142 -18.89 -16.29 -1.20
C PHE A 142 -19.58 -15.31 -2.17
N ILE A 143 -19.64 -15.68 -3.44
CA ILE A 143 -20.36 -14.95 -4.50
C ILE A 143 -21.46 -15.88 -5.00
N GLY A 144 -22.71 -15.45 -4.86
CA GLY A 144 -23.90 -16.20 -5.31
C GLY A 144 -24.06 -16.23 -6.83
N ASP A 145 -25.10 -16.93 -7.28
CA ASP A 145 -25.38 -17.05 -8.72
C ASP A 145 -25.88 -15.73 -9.33
N ASN A 146 -25.62 -15.50 -10.63
CA ASN A 146 -26.09 -14.37 -11.41
C ASN A 146 -25.66 -12.99 -10.83
N VAL A 147 -24.52 -12.92 -10.15
CA VAL A 147 -23.96 -11.68 -9.62
C VAL A 147 -23.17 -10.96 -10.71
N THR A 148 -23.30 -9.64 -10.75
CA THR A 148 -22.47 -8.78 -11.60
C THR A 148 -21.62 -7.85 -10.72
N ILE A 149 -20.31 -7.83 -10.96
CA ILE A 149 -19.33 -7.00 -10.25
C ILE A 149 -18.62 -6.14 -11.27
N GLY A 150 -18.61 -4.83 -11.07
CA GLY A 150 -17.89 -3.87 -11.91
C GLY A 150 -16.38 -3.92 -11.72
N ASP A 151 -15.66 -3.02 -12.38
CA ASP A 151 -14.20 -2.93 -12.33
C ASP A 151 -13.71 -2.41 -10.97
N ASP A 152 -12.42 -2.65 -10.65
CA ASP A 152 -11.68 -2.10 -9.49
C ASP A 152 -12.27 -2.38 -8.11
N CYS A 153 -13.18 -3.35 -7.97
CA CYS A 153 -13.79 -3.72 -6.72
C CYS A 153 -12.84 -4.54 -5.82
N VAL A 154 -12.88 -4.26 -4.51
CA VAL A 154 -12.11 -5.01 -3.50
C VAL A 154 -13.05 -5.57 -2.44
N PHE A 155 -13.08 -6.89 -2.31
CA PHE A 155 -13.84 -7.61 -1.27
C PHE A 155 -12.90 -8.27 -0.29
N PHE A 156 -12.89 -7.81 0.94
CA PHE A 156 -12.05 -8.38 1.97
C PHE A 156 -12.51 -9.77 2.39
N ALA A 157 -11.65 -10.50 3.10
CA ALA A 157 -11.87 -11.89 3.47
C ALA A 157 -13.23 -12.12 4.18
N GLY A 158 -13.93 -13.19 3.77
CA GLY A 158 -15.19 -13.59 4.38
C GLY A 158 -16.42 -12.81 3.90
N VAL A 159 -16.29 -11.94 2.89
CA VAL A 159 -17.46 -11.24 2.32
C VAL A 159 -18.42 -12.23 1.68
N ARG A 160 -19.72 -11.97 1.83
CA ARG A 160 -20.79 -12.75 1.22
C ARG A 160 -21.67 -11.87 0.36
N ILE A 161 -21.73 -12.17 -0.94
CA ILE A 161 -22.58 -11.51 -1.92
C ILE A 161 -23.65 -12.51 -2.34
N TYR A 162 -24.90 -12.17 -2.10
CA TYR A 162 -26.02 -13.04 -2.46
C TYR A 162 -26.34 -12.96 -3.95
N SER A 163 -27.05 -13.99 -4.41
CA SER A 163 -27.43 -14.13 -5.83
C SER A 163 -28.19 -12.90 -6.35
N GLU A 164 -28.04 -12.63 -7.65
CA GLU A 164 -28.72 -11.55 -8.38
C GLU A 164 -28.31 -10.12 -7.95
N THR A 165 -27.22 -9.99 -7.18
CA THR A 165 -26.68 -8.69 -6.76
C THR A 165 -25.87 -8.05 -7.91
N VAL A 166 -26.06 -6.74 -8.08
CA VAL A 166 -25.26 -5.92 -8.99
C VAL A 166 -24.45 -4.93 -8.19
N ILE A 167 -23.12 -4.94 -8.37
CA ILE A 167 -22.18 -4.03 -7.73
C ILE A 167 -21.49 -3.23 -8.83
N GLY A 168 -21.58 -1.91 -8.73
CA GLY A 168 -20.90 -0.98 -9.64
C GLY A 168 -19.40 -0.86 -9.35
N ASN A 169 -18.77 0.06 -10.06
CA ASN A 169 -17.36 0.42 -9.89
C ASN A 169 -17.19 1.32 -8.67
#